data_ffdb4ad03293d53bcc73b78ec2cae3ff
#
_entry.id   ffdb4ad03293d53bcc73b78ec2cae3ff
#
_cell.length_a   1.000
_cell.length_b   1.000
_cell.length_c   1.000
_cell.angle_alpha   90.00
_cell.angle_beta   90.00
_cell.angle_gamma   90.00
#
_symmetry.space_group_name_H-M   'P 1'
#
loop_
_entity.id
_entity.type
_entity.pdbx_description
1 polymer ?
#
loop_
_entity_poly.entity_id
_entity_poly.type
_entity_poly.pdbx_seq_one_letter_code
_entity_poly.pdbx_strand_id
1 'polypeptide(L)'
;LFIVDEASMISNEGLSGSMFGTGRLLDDLIQFVYSGQGCRLLLMGDTAQLPPVGEELSPALFADALKGYGLEVREVDLTQVVRQIQESGILWNATQLRQLIAEDNCYSLPKIKITGFPDIKMVPGTELIDAITSCYDHDGMDETIVICRSNKRANLYNNGIRAQILWREDELNTGDMLMIAKNNYYWTEQYKEMDFIANGEIAVVRRVRK
;
A
#
# COMPACT_ATOMS: atom_id res chain seq x y z
N LEU A 1 -3.43 -10.37 -23.49
CA LEU A 1 -3.61 -10.66 -22.06
C LEU A 1 -3.23 -9.44 -21.27
N PHE A 2 -4.11 -8.98 -20.38
CA PHE A 2 -3.85 -7.95 -19.38
C PHE A 2 -3.74 -8.63 -18.03
N ILE A 3 -2.78 -8.19 -17.23
CA ILE A 3 -2.55 -8.70 -15.86
C ILE A 3 -2.54 -7.50 -14.94
N VAL A 4 -3.39 -7.54 -13.92
CA VAL A 4 -3.48 -6.50 -12.89
C VAL A 4 -3.19 -7.16 -11.56
N ASP A 5 -2.11 -6.71 -10.94
CA ASP A 5 -1.73 -7.07 -9.58
C ASP A 5 -2.35 -6.08 -8.59
N GLU A 6 -2.42 -6.46 -7.31
CA GLU A 6 -3.02 -5.65 -6.23
C GLU A 6 -4.48 -5.22 -6.53
N ALA A 7 -5.25 -6.10 -7.18
CA ALA A 7 -6.63 -5.82 -7.55
C ALA A 7 -7.56 -5.63 -6.33
N SER A 8 -7.09 -5.96 -5.12
CA SER A 8 -7.78 -5.66 -3.85
C SER A 8 -8.06 -4.18 -3.63
N MET A 9 -7.35 -3.29 -4.32
CA MET A 9 -7.51 -1.84 -4.22
C MET A 9 -8.39 -1.22 -5.32
N ILE A 10 -8.91 -2.02 -6.25
CA ILE A 10 -9.78 -1.52 -7.33
C ILE A 10 -11.18 -1.27 -6.80
N SER A 11 -11.60 -0.01 -6.84
CA SER A 11 -12.96 0.43 -6.51
C SER A 11 -13.85 0.49 -7.75
N ASN A 12 -15.16 0.36 -7.54
CA ASN A 12 -16.16 0.71 -8.53
C ASN A 12 -17.13 1.80 -8.05
N GLU A 13 -16.86 2.40 -6.89
CA GLU A 13 -17.57 3.60 -6.48
C GLU A 13 -17.03 4.82 -7.22
N GLY A 14 -17.94 5.63 -7.75
CA GLY A 14 -17.58 6.81 -8.53
C GLY A 14 -16.86 7.86 -7.68
N LEU A 15 -15.58 8.09 -7.95
CA LEU A 15 -14.82 9.17 -7.32
C LEU A 15 -15.24 10.51 -7.95
N SER A 16 -15.91 11.36 -7.19
CA SER A 16 -16.20 12.74 -7.61
C SER A 16 -14.89 13.51 -7.80
N GLY A 17 -14.67 14.04 -9.01
CA GLY A 17 -13.48 14.82 -9.35
C GLY A 17 -12.35 14.01 -9.98
N SER A 18 -12.61 12.80 -10.49
CA SER A 18 -11.66 12.08 -11.34
C SER A 18 -11.33 12.92 -12.58
N MET A 19 -10.03 13.09 -12.86
CA MET A 19 -9.58 13.77 -14.09
C MET A 19 -9.66 12.86 -15.33
N PHE A 20 -9.77 11.55 -15.13
CA PHE A 20 -9.75 10.54 -16.19
C PHE A 20 -10.87 9.53 -15.97
N GLY A 21 -11.42 9.02 -17.09
CA GLY A 21 -12.44 7.99 -17.08
C GLY A 21 -13.76 8.46 -16.45
N THR A 22 -14.56 7.48 -16.02
CA THR A 22 -15.85 7.72 -15.38
C THR A 22 -15.74 7.93 -13.87
N GLY A 23 -14.55 7.72 -13.30
CA GLY A 23 -14.31 7.64 -11.86
C GLY A 23 -14.60 6.26 -11.25
N ARG A 24 -15.13 5.32 -12.07
CA ARG A 24 -15.42 3.94 -11.70
C ARG A 24 -14.33 3.05 -12.30
N LEU A 25 -13.28 2.82 -11.53
CA LEU A 25 -12.06 2.23 -12.05
C LEU A 25 -12.26 0.82 -12.63
N LEU A 26 -13.08 -0.02 -12.00
CA LEU A 26 -13.37 -1.35 -12.52
C LEU A 26 -14.14 -1.30 -13.84
N ASP A 27 -15.15 -0.43 -13.96
CA ASP A 27 -15.91 -0.24 -15.19
C ASP A 27 -14.99 0.19 -16.33
N ASP A 28 -14.15 1.20 -16.07
CA ASP A 28 -13.20 1.75 -17.05
C ASP A 28 -12.17 0.70 -17.49
N LEU A 29 -11.64 -0.10 -16.54
CA LEU A 29 -10.71 -1.19 -16.82
C LEU A 29 -11.33 -2.26 -17.72
N ILE A 30 -12.53 -2.74 -17.38
CA ILE A 30 -13.23 -3.76 -18.15
C ILE A 30 -13.56 -3.23 -19.55
N GLN A 31 -14.08 -2.03 -19.64
CA GLN A 31 -14.37 -1.41 -20.93
C GLN A 31 -13.11 -1.28 -21.79
N PHE A 32 -12.00 -0.84 -21.22
CA PHE A 32 -10.72 -0.72 -21.92
C PHE A 32 -10.23 -2.07 -22.44
N VAL A 33 -10.14 -3.08 -21.57
CA VAL A 33 -9.63 -4.41 -21.92
C VAL A 33 -10.48 -5.07 -23.01
N TYR A 34 -11.79 -5.03 -22.88
CA TYR A 34 -12.71 -5.73 -23.79
C TYR A 34 -13.16 -4.89 -24.98
N SER A 35 -12.64 -3.65 -25.13
CA SER A 35 -12.74 -2.93 -26.41
C SER A 35 -11.91 -3.57 -27.51
N GLY A 36 -10.89 -4.35 -27.16
CA GLY A 36 -10.07 -5.12 -28.10
C GLY A 36 -10.63 -6.52 -28.37
N GLN A 37 -10.21 -7.10 -29.50
CA GLN A 37 -10.64 -8.46 -29.87
C GLN A 37 -9.76 -9.52 -29.20
N GLY A 38 -10.40 -10.60 -28.67
CA GLY A 38 -9.70 -11.72 -28.07
C GLY A 38 -8.91 -11.40 -26.80
N CYS A 39 -9.22 -10.29 -26.15
CA CYS A 39 -8.55 -9.87 -24.93
C CYS A 39 -8.97 -10.73 -23.73
N ARG A 40 -8.05 -10.87 -22.79
CA ARG A 40 -8.27 -11.56 -21.52
C ARG A 40 -7.70 -10.72 -20.40
N LEU A 41 -8.36 -10.73 -19.26
CA LEU A 41 -7.96 -10.04 -18.04
C LEU A 41 -7.68 -11.08 -16.95
N LEU A 42 -6.55 -10.94 -16.29
CA LEU A 42 -6.20 -11.65 -15.05
C LEU A 42 -6.11 -10.62 -13.93
N LEU A 43 -6.95 -10.76 -12.93
CA LEU A 43 -6.94 -9.95 -11.72
C LEU A 43 -6.33 -10.79 -10.60
N MET A 44 -5.31 -10.25 -9.93
CA MET A 44 -4.65 -10.89 -8.80
C MET A 44 -4.73 -9.95 -7.59
N GLY A 45 -5.03 -10.49 -6.43
CA GLY A 45 -5.12 -9.70 -5.20
C GLY A 45 -5.38 -10.57 -3.99
N ASP A 46 -5.44 -9.94 -2.85
CA ASP A 46 -5.61 -10.59 -1.57
C ASP A 46 -6.75 -9.91 -0.80
N THR A 47 -7.83 -10.65 -0.55
CA THR A 47 -9.00 -10.15 0.17
C THR A 47 -8.75 -9.86 1.65
N ALA A 48 -7.63 -10.32 2.21
CA ALA A 48 -7.20 -9.98 3.57
C ALA A 48 -6.33 -8.71 3.64
N GLN A 49 -5.97 -8.11 2.48
CA GLN A 49 -5.32 -6.82 2.41
C GLN A 49 -6.33 -5.67 2.45
N LEU A 50 -5.83 -4.43 2.49
CA LEU A 50 -6.69 -3.26 2.57
C LEU A 50 -7.61 -3.15 1.35
N PRO A 51 -8.92 -3.00 1.57
CA PRO A 51 -9.89 -2.78 0.50
C PRO A 51 -9.80 -1.34 -0.03
N PRO A 52 -10.53 -1.03 -1.12
CA PRO A 52 -10.67 0.35 -1.58
C PRO A 52 -11.27 1.25 -0.49
N VAL A 53 -10.97 2.53 -0.56
CA VAL A 53 -11.49 3.51 0.41
C VAL A 53 -13.01 3.61 0.30
N GLY A 54 -13.70 3.33 1.41
CA GLY A 54 -15.16 3.37 1.48
C GLY A 54 -15.87 2.05 1.14
N GLU A 55 -15.13 1.05 0.68
CA GLU A 55 -15.66 -0.29 0.40
C GLU A 55 -15.12 -1.31 1.42
N GLU A 56 -15.89 -2.35 1.72
CA GLU A 56 -15.42 -3.43 2.59
C GLU A 56 -14.52 -4.42 1.84
N LEU A 57 -14.77 -4.59 0.55
CA LEU A 57 -14.07 -5.52 -0.33
C LEU A 57 -14.03 -4.96 -1.75
N SER A 58 -12.96 -5.27 -2.50
CA SER A 58 -12.88 -4.86 -3.91
C SER A 58 -13.78 -5.72 -4.80
N PRO A 59 -14.67 -5.13 -5.61
CA PRO A 59 -15.49 -5.88 -6.55
C PRO A 59 -14.67 -6.61 -7.63
N ALA A 60 -13.43 -6.19 -7.86
CA ALA A 60 -12.54 -6.82 -8.84
C ALA A 60 -12.10 -8.24 -8.45
N LEU A 61 -12.22 -8.63 -7.17
CA LEU A 61 -11.85 -9.96 -6.67
C LEU A 61 -13.06 -10.88 -6.45
N PHE A 62 -14.27 -10.46 -6.88
CA PHE A 62 -15.47 -11.28 -6.76
C PHE A 62 -15.98 -11.73 -8.12
N ALA A 63 -16.04 -13.05 -8.32
CA ALA A 63 -16.50 -13.65 -9.55
C ALA A 63 -17.90 -13.16 -9.94
N ASP A 64 -18.82 -13.00 -8.98
CA ASP A 64 -20.20 -12.59 -9.27
C ASP A 64 -20.32 -11.14 -9.71
N ALA A 65 -19.49 -10.24 -9.16
CA ALA A 65 -19.40 -8.87 -9.64
C ALA A 65 -18.92 -8.82 -11.10
N LEU A 66 -17.89 -9.61 -11.42
CA LEU A 66 -17.34 -9.69 -12.79
C LEU A 66 -18.30 -10.38 -13.78
N LYS A 67 -19.05 -11.39 -13.36
CA LYS A 67 -20.10 -12.01 -14.18
C LYS A 67 -21.22 -11.03 -14.53
N GLY A 68 -21.48 -10.02 -13.66
CA GLY A 68 -22.42 -8.94 -13.91
C GLY A 68 -22.12 -8.13 -15.19
N TYR A 69 -20.85 -8.13 -15.65
CA TYR A 69 -20.44 -7.54 -16.94
C TYR A 69 -20.65 -8.49 -18.15
N GLY A 70 -21.24 -9.66 -17.95
CA GLY A 70 -21.42 -10.66 -19.01
C GLY A 70 -20.14 -11.44 -19.33
N LEU A 71 -19.15 -11.44 -18.46
CA LEU A 71 -17.87 -12.11 -18.64
C LEU A 71 -17.92 -13.57 -18.17
N GLU A 72 -17.19 -14.45 -18.87
CA GLU A 72 -16.88 -15.80 -18.36
C GLU A 72 -15.73 -15.69 -17.37
N VAL A 73 -15.99 -15.96 -16.09
CA VAL A 73 -15.04 -15.79 -14.99
C VAL A 73 -14.63 -17.13 -14.43
N ARG A 74 -13.32 -17.31 -14.21
CA ARG A 74 -12.75 -18.43 -13.46
C ARG A 74 -11.99 -17.86 -12.28
N GLU A 75 -12.28 -18.38 -11.10
CA GLU A 75 -11.67 -18.01 -9.84
C GLU A 75 -10.76 -19.13 -9.36
N VAL A 76 -9.59 -18.77 -8.81
CA VAL A 76 -8.64 -19.70 -8.23
C VAL A 76 -8.07 -19.09 -6.95
N ASP A 77 -8.27 -19.79 -5.84
CA ASP A 77 -7.72 -19.43 -4.54
C ASP A 77 -6.37 -20.11 -4.31
N LEU A 78 -5.33 -19.30 -4.03
CA LEU A 78 -4.01 -19.77 -3.64
C LEU A 78 -3.90 -19.75 -2.11
N THR A 79 -4.24 -20.87 -1.48
CA THR A 79 -4.28 -20.99 -0.01
C THR A 79 -2.99 -21.49 0.61
N GLN A 80 -2.07 -22.06 -0.18
CA GLN A 80 -0.84 -22.63 0.32
C GLN A 80 0.22 -21.54 0.53
N VAL A 81 0.64 -21.34 1.78
CA VAL A 81 1.75 -20.47 2.13
C VAL A 81 3.07 -21.20 1.88
N VAL A 82 3.83 -20.72 0.89
CA VAL A 82 5.12 -21.32 0.48
C VAL A 82 6.28 -20.84 1.38
N ARG A 83 6.13 -19.70 2.06
CA ARG A 83 7.16 -19.15 2.96
C ARG A 83 7.23 -19.94 4.26
N GLN A 84 8.46 -20.13 4.80
CA GLN A 84 8.66 -20.83 6.07
C GLN A 84 8.07 -20.02 7.24
N ILE A 85 6.98 -20.53 7.81
CA ILE A 85 6.24 -19.87 8.91
C ILE A 85 6.95 -20.05 10.26
N GLN A 86 7.77 -21.11 10.41
CA GLN A 86 8.24 -21.57 11.72
C GLN A 86 9.22 -20.61 12.39
N GLU A 87 9.94 -19.77 11.63
CA GLU A 87 10.95 -18.86 12.15
C GLU A 87 10.56 -17.37 12.08
N SER A 88 9.43 -17.04 11.39
CA SER A 88 8.97 -15.66 11.25
C SER A 88 7.73 -15.39 12.10
N GLY A 89 7.89 -14.53 13.09
CA GLY A 89 6.78 -14.04 13.90
C GLY A 89 5.84 -13.12 13.13
N ILE A 90 6.35 -12.38 12.16
CA ILE A 90 5.54 -11.54 11.26
C ILE A 90 4.58 -12.45 10.49
N LEU A 91 5.10 -13.50 9.84
CA LEU A 91 4.28 -14.40 9.04
C LEU A 91 3.32 -15.24 9.91
N TRP A 92 3.77 -15.66 11.10
CA TRP A 92 2.92 -16.37 12.05
C TRP A 92 1.71 -15.53 12.46
N ASN A 93 1.94 -14.27 12.88
CA ASN A 93 0.85 -13.37 13.28
C ASN A 93 -0.06 -13.01 12.11
N ALA A 94 0.49 -12.76 10.92
CA ALA A 94 -0.29 -12.50 9.71
C ALA A 94 -1.21 -13.70 9.37
N THR A 95 -0.72 -14.93 9.51
CA THR A 95 -1.51 -16.15 9.29
C THR A 95 -2.65 -16.27 10.32
N GLN A 96 -2.39 -15.96 11.60
CA GLN A 96 -3.45 -15.96 12.62
C GLN A 96 -4.53 -14.90 12.32
N LEU A 97 -4.14 -13.70 11.90
CA LEU A 97 -5.10 -12.66 11.49
C LEU A 97 -5.94 -13.11 10.29
N ARG A 98 -5.31 -13.73 9.29
CA ARG A 98 -6.01 -14.27 8.12
C ARG A 98 -7.03 -15.34 8.49
N GLN A 99 -6.71 -16.22 9.45
CA GLN A 99 -7.65 -17.22 9.95
C GLN A 99 -8.87 -16.58 10.62
N LEU A 100 -8.65 -15.55 11.45
CA LEU A 100 -9.75 -14.81 12.08
C LEU A 100 -10.66 -14.13 11.06
N ILE A 101 -10.09 -13.59 9.98
CA ILE A 101 -10.86 -13.00 8.88
C ILE A 101 -11.68 -14.09 8.15
N ALA A 102 -11.07 -15.23 7.85
CA ALA A 102 -11.73 -16.35 7.15
C ALA A 102 -12.86 -16.97 7.99
N GLU A 103 -12.75 -16.94 9.31
CA GLU A 103 -13.77 -17.41 10.26
C GLU A 103 -14.87 -16.36 10.54
N ASP A 104 -14.80 -15.19 9.90
CA ASP A 104 -15.67 -14.02 10.16
C ASP A 104 -15.73 -13.63 11.65
N ASN A 105 -14.60 -13.84 12.34
CA ASN A 105 -14.48 -13.56 13.76
C ASN A 105 -14.03 -12.12 14.02
N CYS A 106 -14.94 -11.17 13.81
CA CYS A 106 -14.72 -9.75 14.06
C CYS A 106 -14.95 -9.31 15.51
N TYR A 107 -15.39 -10.22 16.38
CA TYR A 107 -15.74 -9.89 17.78
C TYR A 107 -14.57 -10.01 18.77
N SER A 108 -13.50 -10.71 18.41
CA SER A 108 -12.33 -10.88 19.26
C SER A 108 -11.16 -10.02 18.78
N LEU A 109 -10.55 -9.28 19.71
CA LEU A 109 -9.32 -8.55 19.42
C LEU A 109 -8.20 -9.56 19.14
N PRO A 110 -7.46 -9.40 18.03
CA PRO A 110 -6.34 -10.28 17.72
C PRO A 110 -5.23 -10.14 18.77
N LYS A 111 -4.64 -11.27 19.15
CA LYS A 111 -3.51 -11.31 20.10
C LYS A 111 -2.23 -11.49 19.29
N ILE A 112 -1.40 -10.46 19.26
CA ILE A 112 -0.09 -10.51 18.59
C ILE A 112 0.90 -11.26 19.51
N LYS A 113 1.49 -12.34 19.01
CA LYS A 113 2.56 -13.08 19.68
C LYS A 113 3.90 -12.45 19.35
N ILE A 114 4.58 -11.94 20.35
CA ILE A 114 5.86 -11.21 20.22
C ILE A 114 7.03 -12.10 20.64
N THR A 115 6.82 -12.96 21.63
CA THR A 115 7.89 -13.79 22.21
C THR A 115 8.18 -15.02 21.37
N GLY A 116 9.46 -15.35 21.27
CA GLY A 116 9.94 -16.56 20.60
C GLY A 116 10.24 -16.38 19.11
N PHE A 117 10.25 -15.17 18.61
CA PHE A 117 10.60 -14.83 17.23
C PHE A 117 11.72 -13.79 17.18
N PRO A 118 12.72 -13.96 16.31
CA PRO A 118 13.84 -13.03 16.18
C PRO A 118 13.47 -11.74 15.40
N ASP A 119 12.42 -11.81 14.57
CA ASP A 119 11.98 -10.76 13.63
C ASP A 119 10.92 -9.80 14.23
N ILE A 120 10.52 -10.01 15.50
CA ILE A 120 9.59 -9.13 16.21
C ILE A 120 10.17 -8.71 17.55
N LYS A 121 10.20 -7.40 17.75
CA LYS A 121 10.61 -6.79 19.03
C LYS A 121 9.58 -5.75 19.47
N MET A 122 9.20 -5.81 20.75
CA MET A 122 8.42 -4.72 21.36
C MET A 122 9.39 -3.60 21.77
N VAL A 123 9.09 -2.38 21.36
CA VAL A 123 9.84 -1.19 21.72
C VAL A 123 8.94 -0.30 22.58
N PRO A 124 9.32 -0.03 23.86
CA PRO A 124 8.62 0.95 24.69
C PRO A 124 8.67 2.36 24.07
N GLY A 125 7.64 3.16 24.29
CA GLY A 125 7.59 4.52 23.74
C GLY A 125 8.77 5.42 24.17
N THR A 126 9.35 5.17 25.33
CA THR A 126 10.54 5.86 25.84
C THR A 126 11.83 5.53 25.06
N GLU A 127 11.89 4.38 24.41
CA GLU A 127 13.04 3.89 23.64
C GLU A 127 12.84 4.04 22.12
N LEU A 128 11.69 4.58 21.70
CA LEU A 128 11.32 4.61 20.29
C LEU A 128 12.30 5.41 19.42
N ILE A 129 12.74 6.56 19.90
CA ILE A 129 13.69 7.42 19.18
C ILE A 129 15.02 6.70 18.99
N ASP A 130 15.54 6.07 20.04
CA ASP A 130 16.81 5.32 20.00
C ASP A 130 16.67 4.11 19.05
N ALA A 131 15.53 3.43 19.08
CA ALA A 131 15.27 2.30 18.18
C ALA A 131 15.23 2.73 16.71
N ILE A 132 14.53 3.83 16.37
CA ILE A 132 14.50 4.35 14.99
C ILE A 132 15.89 4.82 14.57
N THR A 133 16.62 5.51 15.45
CA THR A 133 18.02 5.92 15.18
C THR A 133 18.88 4.72 14.86
N SER A 134 18.79 3.66 15.68
CA SER A 134 19.53 2.42 15.45
C SER A 134 19.20 1.75 14.11
N CYS A 135 17.91 1.74 13.70
CA CYS A 135 17.52 1.22 12.39
C CYS A 135 18.12 2.07 11.26
N TYR A 136 18.07 3.39 11.36
CA TYR A 136 18.64 4.28 10.35
C TYR A 136 20.16 4.16 10.23
N ASP A 137 20.86 3.92 11.34
CA ASP A 137 22.31 3.74 11.35
C ASP A 137 22.73 2.36 10.82
N HIS A 138 21.94 1.32 11.07
CA HIS A 138 22.26 -0.05 10.71
C HIS A 138 21.73 -0.43 9.32
N ASP A 139 20.48 -0.12 9.05
CA ASP A 139 19.77 -0.58 7.85
C ASP A 139 19.64 0.52 6.78
N GLY A 140 19.65 1.79 7.21
CA GLY A 140 19.43 2.96 6.35
C GLY A 140 18.01 3.51 6.41
N MET A 141 17.86 4.79 6.01
CA MET A 141 16.55 5.45 5.99
C MET A 141 15.61 4.89 4.91
N ASP A 142 16.15 4.45 3.80
CA ASP A 142 15.46 3.88 2.65
C ASP A 142 14.96 2.45 2.91
N GLU A 143 15.59 1.74 3.84
CA GLU A 143 15.19 0.39 4.25
C GLU A 143 14.33 0.38 5.54
N THR A 144 14.08 1.56 6.13
CA THR A 144 13.34 1.69 7.39
C THR A 144 12.02 2.44 7.18
N ILE A 145 10.90 1.84 7.59
CA ILE A 145 9.59 2.46 7.48
C ILE A 145 8.84 2.47 8.82
N VAL A 146 8.14 3.57 9.12
CA VAL A 146 7.24 3.70 10.26
C VAL A 146 5.79 3.64 9.79
N ILE A 147 5.09 2.57 10.12
CA ILE A 147 3.69 2.37 9.71
C ILE A 147 2.76 2.96 10.76
N CYS A 148 1.87 3.84 10.33
CA CYS A 148 0.93 4.56 11.19
C CYS A 148 -0.52 4.34 10.74
N ARG A 149 -1.44 4.42 11.71
CA ARG A 149 -2.89 4.29 11.45
C ARG A 149 -3.47 5.46 10.62
N SER A 150 -2.86 6.64 10.64
CA SER A 150 -3.42 7.83 9.99
C SER A 150 -2.34 8.79 9.50
N ASN A 151 -2.65 9.56 8.46
CA ASN A 151 -1.77 10.62 7.95
C ASN A 151 -1.40 11.65 9.02
N LYS A 152 -2.33 11.98 9.94
CA LYS A 152 -2.03 12.88 11.06
C LYS A 152 -0.91 12.33 11.96
N ARG A 153 -0.93 11.01 12.26
CA ARG A 153 0.14 10.37 13.03
C ARG A 153 1.42 10.26 12.22
N ALA A 154 1.35 9.91 10.94
CA ALA A 154 2.53 9.86 10.08
C ALA A 154 3.25 11.21 10.04
N ASN A 155 2.51 12.31 9.88
CA ASN A 155 3.09 13.66 9.93
C ASN A 155 3.72 13.99 11.29
N LEU A 156 3.11 13.55 12.39
CA LEU A 156 3.70 13.74 13.72
C LEU A 156 5.04 12.99 13.86
N TYR A 157 5.11 11.73 13.39
CA TYR A 157 6.35 10.96 13.38
C TYR A 157 7.39 11.58 12.44
N ASN A 158 7.01 11.97 11.23
CA ASN A 158 7.91 12.61 10.29
C ASN A 158 8.55 13.88 10.89
N ASN A 159 7.75 14.75 11.52
CA ASN A 159 8.27 15.94 12.18
C ASN A 159 9.17 15.60 13.38
N GLY A 160 8.81 14.60 14.18
CA GLY A 160 9.62 14.13 15.30
C GLY A 160 10.96 13.55 14.84
N ILE A 161 10.96 12.71 13.82
CA ILE A 161 12.16 12.12 13.22
C ILE A 161 13.06 13.22 12.63
N ARG A 162 12.48 14.16 11.86
CA ARG A 162 13.24 15.28 11.31
C ARG A 162 13.92 16.11 12.39
N ALA A 163 13.20 16.46 13.48
CA ALA A 163 13.73 17.31 14.53
C ALA A 163 14.72 16.58 15.45
N GLN A 164 14.44 15.33 15.86
CA GLN A 164 15.16 14.65 16.93
C GLN A 164 16.25 13.68 16.44
N ILE A 165 16.07 13.14 15.24
CA ILE A 165 17.01 12.16 14.65
C ILE A 165 17.85 12.81 13.55
N LEU A 166 17.21 13.54 12.64
CA LEU A 166 17.88 14.12 11.47
C LEU A 166 18.37 15.55 11.69
N TRP A 167 18.05 16.17 12.84
CA TRP A 167 18.45 17.53 13.20
C TRP A 167 18.09 18.58 12.13
N ARG A 168 16.88 18.45 11.56
CA ARG A 168 16.37 19.32 10.49
C ARG A 168 15.26 20.21 11.05
N GLU A 169 15.54 21.52 11.14
CA GLU A 169 14.62 22.51 11.74
C GLU A 169 13.80 23.28 10.69
N ASP A 170 14.35 23.48 9.49
CA ASP A 170 13.63 24.16 8.41
C ASP A 170 12.45 23.30 7.90
N GLU A 171 11.45 23.94 7.31
CA GLU A 171 10.28 23.25 6.70
C GLU A 171 10.72 22.23 5.64
N LEU A 172 11.77 22.56 4.87
CA LEU A 172 12.37 21.69 3.86
C LEU A 172 13.90 21.81 3.90
N ASN A 173 14.57 20.67 3.98
CA ASN A 173 16.02 20.57 3.99
C ASN A 173 16.54 19.72 2.82
N THR A 174 17.75 20.00 2.39
CA THR A 174 18.47 19.10 1.47
C THR A 174 18.59 17.70 2.09
N GLY A 175 18.29 16.67 1.32
CA GLY A 175 18.25 15.27 1.76
C GLY A 175 16.90 14.83 2.35
N ASP A 176 15.89 15.71 2.43
CA ASP A 176 14.54 15.26 2.79
C ASP A 176 13.98 14.32 1.73
N MET A 177 13.30 13.28 2.19
CA MET A 177 12.51 12.37 1.36
C MET A 177 11.08 12.87 1.33
N LEU A 178 10.56 13.08 0.12
CA LEU A 178 9.19 13.54 -0.12
C LEU A 178 8.42 12.48 -0.87
N MET A 179 7.23 12.16 -0.39
CA MET A 179 6.30 11.32 -1.12
C MET A 179 5.37 12.19 -1.97
N ILE A 180 5.25 11.87 -3.24
CA ILE A 180 4.33 12.52 -4.15
C ILE A 180 2.89 12.14 -3.79
N ALA A 181 2.08 13.11 -3.42
CA ALA A 181 0.72 12.88 -2.92
C ALA A 181 -0.35 12.83 -4.02
N LYS A 182 -0.02 13.26 -5.25
CA LYS A 182 -0.93 13.24 -6.41
C LYS A 182 -0.13 13.12 -7.69
N ASN A 183 -0.68 12.43 -8.70
CA ASN A 183 -0.11 12.42 -10.04
C ASN A 183 0.05 13.84 -10.57
N ASN A 184 1.20 14.12 -11.15
CA ASN A 184 1.49 15.40 -11.78
C ASN A 184 1.96 15.20 -13.22
N TYR A 185 1.25 15.78 -14.16
CA TYR A 185 1.51 15.70 -15.61
C TYR A 185 2.18 16.96 -16.14
N TYR A 186 2.02 18.09 -15.44
CA TYR A 186 2.48 19.40 -15.88
C TYR A 186 4.00 19.53 -15.87
N TRP A 187 4.66 19.10 -14.80
CA TRP A 187 6.10 19.29 -14.66
C TRP A 187 6.93 18.38 -15.58
N THR A 188 6.30 17.37 -16.18
CA THR A 188 6.96 16.40 -17.07
C THR A 188 6.78 16.72 -18.56
N GLU A 189 5.89 17.63 -18.93
CA GLU A 189 5.59 17.98 -20.35
C GLU A 189 6.84 18.29 -21.20
N GLN A 190 7.88 18.85 -20.58
CA GLN A 190 9.12 19.19 -21.27
C GLN A 190 10.14 18.04 -21.36
N TYR A 191 9.88 16.90 -20.69
CA TYR A 191 10.77 15.74 -20.62
C TYR A 191 10.16 14.57 -21.37
N LYS A 192 10.80 14.17 -22.49
CA LYS A 192 10.31 13.04 -23.31
C LYS A 192 10.48 11.67 -22.66
N GLU A 193 11.27 11.60 -21.61
CA GLU A 193 11.66 10.36 -20.92
C GLU A 193 10.74 10.04 -19.73
N MET A 194 9.82 10.95 -19.38
CA MET A 194 8.93 10.83 -18.24
C MET A 194 7.55 11.37 -18.58
N ASP A 195 6.57 10.50 -18.62
CA ASP A 195 5.17 10.88 -18.97
C ASP A 195 4.49 11.67 -17.85
N PHE A 196 4.71 11.30 -16.61
CA PHE A 196 4.17 11.98 -15.43
C PHE A 196 4.93 11.58 -14.17
N ILE A 197 4.75 12.35 -13.09
CA ILE A 197 5.22 12.00 -11.75
C ILE A 197 4.07 11.31 -11.02
N ALA A 198 4.27 10.06 -10.60
CA ALA A 198 3.21 9.25 -10.03
C ALA A 198 2.97 9.56 -8.54
N ASN A 199 1.71 9.44 -8.11
CA ASN A 199 1.38 9.36 -6.69
C ASN A 199 2.09 8.15 -6.05
N GLY A 200 2.69 8.38 -4.87
CA GLY A 200 3.44 7.36 -4.14
C GLY A 200 4.94 7.31 -4.47
N GLU A 201 5.40 7.96 -5.54
CA GLU A 201 6.84 8.07 -5.80
C GLU A 201 7.57 8.84 -4.71
N ILE A 202 8.80 8.41 -4.43
CA ILE A 202 9.68 9.06 -3.47
C ILE A 202 10.71 9.92 -4.21
N ALA A 203 10.78 11.19 -3.82
CA ALA A 203 11.74 12.15 -4.31
C ALA A 203 12.68 12.60 -3.20
N VAL A 204 13.97 12.73 -3.50
CA VAL A 204 14.97 13.26 -2.55
C VAL A 204 15.31 14.71 -2.89
N VAL A 205 15.17 15.60 -1.93
CA VAL A 205 15.49 17.02 -2.08
C VAL A 205 16.99 17.19 -2.28
N ARG A 206 17.40 17.58 -3.47
CA ARG A 206 18.82 17.79 -3.80
C ARG A 206 19.33 19.17 -3.38
N ARG A 207 18.47 20.18 -3.46
CA ARG A 207 18.85 21.56 -3.14
C ARG A 207 17.63 22.41 -2.84
N VAL A 208 17.68 23.16 -1.77
CA VAL A 208 16.72 24.23 -1.45
C VAL A 208 17.36 25.57 -1.81
N ARG A 209 16.64 26.42 -2.53
CA ARG A 209 17.04 27.82 -2.79
C ARG A 209 16.08 28.71 -1.98
N LYS A 210 16.61 29.46 -1.08
CA LYS A 210 15.90 30.54 -0.36
C LYS A 210 15.91 31.80 -1.19
#